data_07f1299675930ed9632f9b5b4066d8c0
#
_entry.id   07f1299675930ed9632f9b5b4066d8c0
#
_cell.length_a   1.000
_cell.length_b   1.000
_cell.length_c   1.000
_cell.angle_alpha   90.00
_cell.angle_beta   90.00
_cell.angle_gamma   90.00
#
_symmetry.space_group_name_H-M   'P 1'
#
loop_
_entity.id
_entity.type
_entity.pdbx_description
1 polymer ?
#
loop_
_entity_poly.entity_id
_entity_poly.type
_entity_poly.pdbx_seq_one_letter_code
_entity_poly.pdbx_strand_id
1 'polypeptide(L)'
;MRNYFKLPLLALALAMSSTGFAKSFPKEKDLTAYLMVFHRDDTHGLYMAMSRDGYHFTALNDAHPVIAGDTIATQKGIRDPHIYRGPDGAFYLAMTDLHIFAQREGKRATEWERDGKTYGWGNNKGLVLMKSWDLIHWTHKIVNITDLSPKFAEIGCAWAPETIYDPIAKKLMIYLTMRYKNERNRLYYMYVNDDFDKIETEPQLLFEYPIENKTAIDGDICYAQGKYHLFYVAHDGTPGIKQATSDKINAGWQYNPAWIDEEPTACEAPTVWKRIGEDKWVLMYDNYGRKVHNFGFEETSDFEHFKQLGRFNEGGVMFSTNFTQPKHGAVVHLTKKEAKKLAKQWGLDYNKLAK
;
A
#
# COMPACT_ATOMS: atom_id res chain seq x y z
N MET A 1 -32.67 -41.26 9.66
CA MET A 1 -31.34 -41.37 10.27
C MET A 1 -30.31 -41.40 9.14
N ARG A 2 -29.62 -40.32 8.89
CA ARG A 2 -28.53 -40.24 7.91
C ARG A 2 -27.24 -39.96 8.68
N ASN A 3 -26.33 -40.94 8.65
CA ASN A 3 -25.02 -40.88 9.27
C ASN A 3 -24.11 -39.95 8.45
N TYR A 4 -23.61 -38.90 9.10
CA TYR A 4 -22.53 -38.05 8.57
C TYR A 4 -21.17 -38.64 9.01
N PHE A 5 -20.43 -39.17 8.04
CA PHE A 5 -19.02 -39.53 8.22
C PHE A 5 -18.20 -38.27 8.36
N LYS A 6 -17.54 -38.11 9.51
CA LYS A 6 -16.48 -37.12 9.72
C LYS A 6 -15.17 -37.71 9.21
N LEU A 7 -14.61 -37.16 8.14
CA LEU A 7 -13.22 -37.41 7.76
C LEU A 7 -12.29 -36.56 8.64
N PRO A 8 -11.21 -37.15 9.17
CA PRO A 8 -10.18 -36.38 9.89
C PRO A 8 -9.30 -35.64 8.89
N LEU A 9 -9.13 -34.33 9.11
CA LEU A 9 -8.13 -33.51 8.42
C LEU A 9 -6.73 -33.97 8.89
N LEU A 10 -6.04 -34.73 8.06
CA LEU A 10 -4.63 -35.03 8.24
C LEU A 10 -3.81 -33.87 7.68
N ALA A 11 -3.32 -33.00 8.55
CA ALA A 11 -2.37 -31.95 8.18
C ALA A 11 -1.01 -32.60 7.90
N LEU A 12 -0.71 -32.87 6.64
CA LEU A 12 0.61 -33.31 6.19
C LEU A 12 1.50 -32.07 6.06
N ALA A 13 2.29 -31.75 7.10
CA ALA A 13 3.37 -30.78 7.01
C ALA A 13 4.49 -31.38 6.12
N LEU A 14 4.45 -31.12 4.81
CA LEU A 14 5.60 -31.32 3.95
C LEU A 14 6.62 -30.22 4.24
N ALA A 15 7.67 -30.55 4.99
CA ALA A 15 8.90 -29.79 5.01
C ALA A 15 9.55 -29.86 3.62
N MET A 16 9.18 -28.94 2.74
CA MET A 16 9.94 -28.71 1.51
C MET A 16 11.23 -27.99 1.89
N SER A 17 12.34 -28.71 1.93
CA SER A 17 13.68 -28.13 1.86
C SER A 17 13.82 -27.46 0.50
N SER A 18 13.51 -26.16 0.45
CA SER A 18 13.70 -25.36 -0.74
C SER A 18 15.18 -25.02 -0.88
N THR A 19 15.91 -25.81 -1.64
CA THR A 19 17.08 -25.31 -2.38
C THR A 19 16.54 -24.37 -3.47
N GLY A 20 15.94 -23.26 -3.04
CA GLY A 20 15.40 -22.26 -3.94
C GLY A 20 16.55 -21.45 -4.48
N PHE A 21 16.76 -21.47 -5.79
CA PHE A 21 17.45 -20.41 -6.50
C PHE A 21 16.83 -19.09 -6.06
N ALA A 22 17.60 -18.22 -5.43
CA ALA A 22 17.19 -16.86 -5.14
C ALA A 22 16.72 -16.23 -6.47
N LYS A 23 15.43 -15.98 -6.60
CA LYS A 23 14.91 -15.27 -7.77
C LYS A 23 15.45 -13.85 -7.65
N SER A 24 16.36 -13.45 -8.50
CA SER A 24 16.79 -12.07 -8.58
C SER A 24 15.65 -11.19 -9.10
N PHE A 25 15.65 -9.92 -8.71
CA PHE A 25 14.76 -8.91 -9.28
C PHE A 25 14.80 -8.99 -10.82
N PRO A 26 13.66 -9.04 -11.53
CA PRO A 26 13.64 -9.12 -12.98
C PRO A 26 14.26 -7.86 -13.60
N LYS A 27 14.93 -8.04 -14.73
CA LYS A 27 15.44 -6.91 -15.50
C LYS A 27 14.25 -6.13 -16.10
N GLU A 28 14.39 -4.82 -16.28
CA GLU A 28 13.33 -3.97 -16.82
C GLU A 28 12.77 -4.50 -18.15
N LYS A 29 13.62 -5.00 -19.05
CA LYS A 29 13.21 -5.62 -20.33
C LYS A 29 12.30 -6.83 -20.21
N ASP A 30 12.23 -7.47 -19.04
CA ASP A 30 11.39 -8.63 -18.77
C ASP A 30 10.04 -8.25 -18.17
N LEU A 31 9.86 -6.97 -17.81
CA LEU A 31 8.62 -6.40 -17.29
C LEU A 31 7.68 -6.07 -18.44
N THR A 32 6.41 -6.41 -18.33
CA THR A 32 5.42 -6.26 -19.43
C THR A 32 4.01 -5.91 -18.94
N ALA A 33 3.83 -5.72 -17.65
CA ALA A 33 2.54 -5.37 -17.09
C ALA A 33 2.71 -4.72 -15.71
N TYR A 34 1.64 -4.11 -15.26
CA TYR A 34 1.49 -3.46 -13.96
C TYR A 34 0.40 -4.17 -13.16
N LEU A 35 0.62 -4.31 -11.87
CA LEU A 35 -0.37 -4.74 -10.89
C LEU A 35 -0.61 -3.60 -9.91
N MET A 36 -1.84 -3.13 -9.84
CA MET A 36 -2.31 -2.18 -8.84
C MET A 36 -3.02 -2.95 -7.73
N VAL A 37 -2.72 -2.63 -6.48
CA VAL A 37 -3.51 -3.03 -5.32
C VAL A 37 -4.27 -1.81 -4.79
N PHE A 38 -5.46 -2.01 -4.23
CA PHE A 38 -6.24 -0.95 -3.60
C PHE A 38 -7.29 -1.56 -2.65
N HIS A 39 -7.90 -0.74 -1.82
CA HIS A 39 -9.08 -1.13 -1.05
C HIS A 39 -10.30 -0.33 -1.50
N ARG A 40 -11.47 -0.68 -0.98
CA ARG A 40 -12.70 0.10 -1.08
C ARG A 40 -13.37 0.16 0.28
N ASP A 41 -13.99 1.30 0.56
CA ASP A 41 -14.67 1.54 1.85
C ASP A 41 -15.91 0.66 2.07
N ASP A 42 -16.53 0.17 0.99
CA ASP A 42 -17.72 -0.67 1.08
C ASP A 42 -17.43 -2.11 1.53
N THR A 43 -16.21 -2.59 1.37
CA THR A 43 -15.84 -3.98 1.67
C THR A 43 -14.68 -4.12 2.64
N HIS A 44 -13.82 -3.10 2.76
CA HIS A 44 -12.55 -3.15 3.49
C HIS A 44 -11.73 -4.40 3.13
N GLY A 45 -11.78 -4.82 1.85
CA GLY A 45 -11.05 -5.95 1.30
C GLY A 45 -9.93 -5.51 0.37
N LEU A 46 -9.02 -6.43 0.06
CA LEU A 46 -7.95 -6.22 -0.90
C LEU A 46 -8.47 -6.44 -2.32
N TYR A 47 -8.31 -5.46 -3.17
CA TYR A 47 -8.55 -5.53 -4.61
C TYR A 47 -7.22 -5.52 -5.37
N MET A 48 -7.24 -6.14 -6.53
CA MET A 48 -6.13 -6.11 -7.48
C MET A 48 -6.65 -5.77 -8.87
N ALA A 49 -5.94 -4.89 -9.59
CA ALA A 49 -6.21 -4.60 -10.99
C ALA A 49 -4.93 -4.70 -11.82
N MET A 50 -5.06 -5.16 -13.06
CA MET A 50 -3.92 -5.38 -13.96
C MET A 50 -4.02 -4.46 -15.18
N SER A 51 -2.84 -3.95 -15.61
CA SER A 51 -2.67 -3.20 -16.85
C SER A 51 -1.45 -3.70 -17.61
N ARG A 52 -1.45 -3.57 -18.96
CA ARG A 52 -0.27 -3.84 -19.79
C ARG A 52 0.39 -2.56 -20.29
N ASP A 53 -0.37 -1.51 -20.42
CA ASP A 53 0.09 -0.21 -20.92
C ASP A 53 0.31 0.84 -19.82
N GLY A 54 -0.10 0.53 -18.58
CA GLY A 54 -0.04 1.47 -17.45
C GLY A 54 -1.09 2.58 -17.51
N TYR A 55 -2.06 2.48 -18.42
CA TYR A 55 -3.17 3.44 -18.56
C TYR A 55 -4.54 2.80 -18.33
N HIS A 56 -4.75 1.57 -18.80
CA HIS A 56 -6.01 0.86 -18.73
C HIS A 56 -5.90 -0.26 -17.68
N PHE A 57 -6.57 -0.10 -16.55
CA PHE A 57 -6.57 -1.08 -15.45
C PHE A 57 -7.88 -1.85 -15.42
N THR A 58 -7.78 -3.17 -15.35
CA THR A 58 -8.92 -4.09 -15.22
C THR A 58 -8.79 -4.83 -13.90
N ALA A 59 -9.80 -4.70 -13.03
CA ALA A 59 -9.81 -5.41 -11.76
C ALA A 59 -9.96 -6.92 -11.97
N LEU A 60 -9.23 -7.67 -11.18
CA LEU A 60 -9.32 -9.11 -11.06
C LEU A 60 -10.58 -9.52 -10.30
N ASN A 61 -10.93 -10.80 -10.32
CA ASN A 61 -12.06 -11.38 -9.58
C ASN A 61 -13.40 -10.63 -9.83
N ASP A 62 -13.65 -10.23 -11.08
CA ASP A 62 -14.85 -9.48 -11.50
C ASP A 62 -15.12 -8.24 -10.59
N ALA A 63 -14.06 -7.54 -10.23
CA ALA A 63 -14.10 -6.38 -9.34
C ALA A 63 -14.65 -6.66 -7.92
N HIS A 64 -14.51 -7.91 -7.45
CA HIS A 64 -14.66 -8.27 -6.05
C HIS A 64 -13.29 -8.33 -5.35
N PRO A 65 -13.23 -8.27 -4.02
CA PRO A 65 -11.98 -8.44 -3.30
C PRO A 65 -11.29 -9.78 -3.66
N VAL A 66 -10.01 -9.74 -3.94
CA VAL A 66 -9.19 -10.97 -4.09
C VAL A 66 -8.90 -11.61 -2.73
N ILE A 67 -8.93 -10.81 -1.66
CA ILE A 67 -8.86 -11.26 -0.27
C ILE A 67 -9.87 -10.44 0.53
N ALA A 68 -10.77 -11.12 1.24
CA ALA A 68 -11.72 -10.46 2.12
C ALA A 68 -11.00 -9.98 3.41
N GLY A 69 -11.16 -8.70 3.76
CA GLY A 69 -10.44 -8.09 4.89
C GLY A 69 -10.79 -8.71 6.25
N ASP A 70 -12.01 -9.22 6.41
CA ASP A 70 -12.45 -9.87 7.65
C ASP A 70 -11.80 -11.24 7.89
N THR A 71 -11.14 -11.82 6.89
CA THR A 71 -10.41 -13.08 7.00
C THR A 71 -8.95 -12.91 7.41
N ILE A 72 -8.39 -11.71 7.26
CA ILE A 72 -6.95 -11.47 7.46
C ILE A 72 -6.64 -10.38 8.50
N ALA A 73 -7.63 -9.62 8.96
CA ALA A 73 -7.44 -8.49 9.86
C ALA A 73 -8.16 -8.71 11.20
N THR A 74 -7.56 -8.25 12.29
CA THR A 74 -8.15 -8.29 13.65
C THR A 74 -9.42 -7.45 13.68
N GLN A 75 -9.38 -6.26 13.08
CA GLN A 75 -10.52 -5.34 13.01
C GLN A 75 -11.55 -5.68 11.93
N LYS A 76 -11.42 -6.86 11.30
CA LYS A 76 -12.35 -7.35 10.27
C LYS A 76 -12.39 -6.49 9.00
N GLY A 77 -11.28 -5.86 8.67
CA GLY A 77 -11.10 -5.07 7.46
C GLY A 77 -9.68 -4.58 7.31
N ILE A 78 -9.26 -4.37 6.07
CA ILE A 78 -7.98 -3.75 5.75
C ILE A 78 -8.19 -2.42 5.04
N ARG A 79 -7.20 -1.54 5.18
CA ARG A 79 -7.07 -0.30 4.41
C ARG A 79 -5.65 -0.15 3.89
N ASP A 80 -5.46 0.80 3.01
CA ASP A 80 -4.16 1.33 2.59
C ASP A 80 -3.17 0.23 2.15
N PRO A 81 -3.54 -0.65 1.20
CA PRO A 81 -2.64 -1.70 0.76
C PRO A 81 -1.49 -1.13 -0.06
N HIS A 82 -0.27 -1.44 0.35
CA HIS A 82 0.94 -1.18 -0.41
C HIS A 82 1.62 -2.48 -0.81
N ILE A 83 1.97 -2.61 -2.10
CA ILE A 83 2.69 -3.76 -2.64
C ILE A 83 4.07 -3.37 -3.12
N TYR A 84 5.08 -4.11 -2.69
CA TYR A 84 6.48 -3.92 -3.06
C TYR A 84 7.08 -5.21 -3.59
N ARG A 85 7.97 -5.10 -4.58
CA ARG A 85 8.77 -6.23 -5.05
C ARG A 85 10.19 -6.12 -4.50
N GLY A 86 10.58 -7.06 -3.66
CA GLY A 86 11.89 -7.07 -3.04
C GLY A 86 13.02 -7.50 -3.98
N PRO A 87 14.28 -7.28 -3.57
CA PRO A 87 15.46 -7.69 -4.34
C PRO A 87 15.57 -9.19 -4.50
N ASP A 88 14.95 -9.99 -3.65
CA ASP A 88 14.81 -11.43 -3.74
C ASP A 88 13.76 -11.88 -4.79
N GLY A 89 13.01 -10.93 -5.35
CA GLY A 89 11.95 -11.16 -6.32
C GLY A 89 10.61 -11.57 -5.72
N ALA A 90 10.48 -11.65 -4.39
CA ALA A 90 9.20 -11.83 -3.71
C ALA A 90 8.37 -10.54 -3.72
N PHE A 91 7.08 -10.68 -3.52
CA PHE A 91 6.13 -9.58 -3.34
C PHE A 91 5.78 -9.46 -1.87
N TYR A 92 5.82 -8.25 -1.37
CA TYR A 92 5.56 -7.87 0.00
C TYR A 92 4.35 -6.92 0.02
N LEU A 93 3.34 -7.27 0.80
CA LEU A 93 2.10 -6.52 0.91
C LEU A 93 1.90 -6.11 2.37
N ALA A 94 1.88 -4.82 2.62
CA ALA A 94 1.60 -4.23 3.93
C ALA A 94 0.28 -3.48 3.88
N MET A 95 -0.55 -3.61 4.93
CA MET A 95 -1.88 -3.01 5.01
C MET A 95 -2.18 -2.56 6.42
N THR A 96 -2.98 -1.53 6.56
CA THR A 96 -3.55 -1.09 7.84
C THR A 96 -4.60 -2.10 8.31
N ASP A 97 -4.47 -2.64 9.52
CA ASP A 97 -5.53 -3.41 10.18
C ASP A 97 -6.57 -2.42 10.74
N LEU A 98 -7.59 -2.10 9.95
CA LEU A 98 -8.62 -1.13 10.31
C LEU A 98 -9.89 -1.31 9.49
N HIS A 99 -11.04 -1.31 10.18
CA HIS A 99 -12.37 -1.24 9.57
C HIS A 99 -13.13 -0.04 10.13
N ILE A 100 -13.28 1.04 9.35
CA ILE A 100 -13.88 2.29 9.84
C ILE A 100 -15.40 2.23 10.02
N PHE A 101 -16.07 1.21 9.48
CA PHE A 101 -17.52 1.01 9.58
C PHE A 101 -17.91 -0.24 10.39
N ALA A 102 -16.96 -0.83 11.12
CA ALA A 102 -17.16 -2.11 11.79
C ALA A 102 -18.31 -2.10 12.81
N GLN A 103 -18.52 -0.99 13.53
CA GLN A 103 -19.68 -0.86 14.42
C GLN A 103 -20.99 -0.82 13.65
N ARG A 104 -21.07 0.02 12.61
CA ARG A 104 -22.29 0.15 11.77
C ARG A 104 -22.68 -1.18 11.11
N GLU A 105 -21.68 -2.01 10.80
CA GLU A 105 -21.84 -3.32 10.18
C GLU A 105 -21.99 -4.47 11.18
N GLY A 106 -22.03 -4.16 12.47
CA GLY A 106 -22.17 -5.17 13.53
C GLY A 106 -20.95 -6.06 13.74
N LYS A 107 -19.80 -5.69 13.19
CA LYS A 107 -18.53 -6.43 13.32
C LYS A 107 -17.78 -6.09 14.61
N ARG A 108 -18.11 -4.97 15.24
CA ARG A 108 -17.52 -4.48 16.48
C ARG A 108 -18.57 -3.72 17.32
N ALA A 109 -18.50 -3.82 18.64
CA ALA A 109 -19.41 -3.13 19.57
C ALA A 109 -19.09 -1.64 19.72
N THR A 110 -17.87 -1.21 19.39
CA THR A 110 -17.38 0.17 19.50
C THR A 110 -17.07 0.76 18.13
N GLU A 111 -17.13 2.08 18.03
CA GLU A 111 -16.81 2.78 16.78
C GLU A 111 -15.35 2.55 16.33
N TRP A 112 -14.41 2.61 17.29
CA TRP A 112 -12.98 2.39 17.06
C TRP A 112 -12.46 1.22 17.88
N GLU A 113 -11.27 0.75 17.55
CA GLU A 113 -10.61 -0.32 18.30
C GLU A 113 -10.42 0.02 19.79
N ARG A 114 -10.11 1.30 20.06
CA ARG A 114 -9.97 1.86 21.39
C ARG A 114 -10.78 3.14 21.51
N ASP A 115 -10.86 3.73 22.70
CA ASP A 115 -11.59 4.97 22.95
C ASP A 115 -11.16 6.11 22.01
N GLY A 116 -12.10 6.63 21.19
CA GLY A 116 -11.83 7.66 20.20
C GLY A 116 -11.48 9.02 20.81
N LYS A 117 -11.87 9.31 22.05
CA LYS A 117 -11.49 10.54 22.74
C LYS A 117 -10.00 10.54 23.08
N THR A 118 -9.48 9.41 23.53
CA THR A 118 -8.06 9.26 23.91
C THR A 118 -7.16 9.04 22.72
N TYR A 119 -7.56 8.21 21.75
CA TYR A 119 -6.69 7.75 20.68
C TYR A 119 -7.00 8.35 19.31
N GLY A 120 -8.10 9.08 19.20
CA GLY A 120 -8.50 9.78 17.97
C GLY A 120 -9.26 8.90 16.97
N TRP A 121 -9.66 9.53 15.89
CA TRP A 121 -10.33 8.92 14.76
C TRP A 121 -9.49 7.79 14.15
N GLY A 122 -10.15 6.72 13.73
CA GLY A 122 -9.49 5.63 13.00
C GLY A 122 -8.39 4.91 13.78
N ASN A 123 -8.44 4.98 15.13
CA ASN A 123 -7.37 4.40 15.93
C ASN A 123 -7.25 2.89 15.73
N ASN A 124 -6.00 2.46 15.63
CA ASN A 124 -5.63 1.07 15.46
C ASN A 124 -4.25 0.80 16.07
N LYS A 125 -3.91 -0.47 16.26
CA LYS A 125 -2.65 -0.89 16.89
C LYS A 125 -1.67 -1.55 15.91
N GLY A 126 -2.17 -2.06 14.78
CA GLY A 126 -1.41 -3.01 14.02
C GLY A 126 -1.58 -2.94 12.51
N LEU A 127 -0.80 -3.80 11.89
CA LEU A 127 -0.65 -3.96 10.45
C LEU A 127 -0.90 -5.40 10.07
N VAL A 128 -1.35 -5.61 8.83
CA VAL A 128 -1.38 -6.92 8.18
C VAL A 128 -0.21 -7.00 7.21
N LEU A 129 0.67 -7.97 7.40
CA LEU A 129 1.84 -8.23 6.55
C LEU A 129 1.67 -9.54 5.82
N MET A 130 1.95 -9.55 4.52
CA MET A 130 1.86 -10.74 3.68
C MET A 130 3.04 -10.79 2.71
N LYS A 131 3.56 -12.00 2.45
CA LYS A 131 4.63 -12.25 1.47
C LYS A 131 4.18 -13.31 0.48
N SER A 132 4.53 -13.12 -0.79
CA SER A 132 4.22 -14.06 -1.86
C SER A 132 5.35 -14.14 -2.89
N TRP A 133 5.53 -15.33 -3.46
CA TRP A 133 6.45 -15.57 -4.59
C TRP A 133 5.73 -15.59 -5.93
N ASP A 134 4.39 -15.53 -5.94
CA ASP A 134 3.61 -15.75 -7.15
C ASP A 134 2.31 -14.94 -7.21
N LEU A 135 2.04 -14.07 -6.21
CA LEU A 135 0.84 -13.23 -6.09
C LEU A 135 -0.48 -14.01 -5.87
N ILE A 136 -0.40 -15.33 -5.69
CA ILE A 136 -1.54 -16.22 -5.50
C ILE A 136 -1.51 -16.83 -4.10
N HIS A 137 -0.36 -17.34 -3.69
CA HIS A 137 -0.16 -17.95 -2.38
C HIS A 137 0.59 -16.97 -1.48
N TRP A 138 -0.03 -16.62 -0.37
CA TRP A 138 0.46 -15.60 0.55
C TRP A 138 0.71 -16.19 1.92
N THR A 139 1.83 -15.84 2.55
CA THR A 139 1.96 -15.90 4.00
C THR A 139 1.14 -14.77 4.60
N HIS A 140 0.79 -14.86 5.86
CA HIS A 140 -0.03 -13.86 6.53
C HIS A 140 0.39 -13.71 8.00
N LYS A 141 0.57 -12.47 8.43
CA LYS A 141 0.86 -12.13 9.82
C LYS A 141 0.22 -10.79 10.19
N ILE A 142 -0.38 -10.73 11.38
CA ILE A 142 -0.76 -9.47 12.02
C ILE A 142 0.36 -9.11 13.00
N VAL A 143 0.83 -7.88 12.94
CA VAL A 143 1.82 -7.33 13.86
C VAL A 143 1.27 -6.07 14.53
N ASN A 144 1.29 -6.03 15.85
CA ASN A 144 0.87 -4.86 16.61
C ASN A 144 2.09 -4.02 16.99
N ILE A 145 2.09 -2.77 16.62
CA ILE A 145 3.15 -1.81 17.00
C ILE A 145 3.17 -1.58 18.51
N THR A 146 1.99 -1.64 19.14
CA THR A 146 1.84 -1.52 20.60
C THR A 146 2.58 -2.59 21.40
N ASP A 147 2.88 -3.73 20.78
CA ASP A 147 3.51 -4.89 21.44
C ASP A 147 5.04 -4.86 21.34
N LEU A 148 5.62 -3.92 20.55
CA LEU A 148 7.07 -3.84 20.32
C LEU A 148 7.83 -3.39 21.55
N SER A 149 7.29 -2.42 22.30
CA SER A 149 7.81 -2.01 23.60
C SER A 149 6.81 -1.12 24.34
N PRO A 150 6.97 -0.93 25.68
CA PRO A 150 6.11 -0.04 26.46
C PRO A 150 6.04 1.40 25.93
N LYS A 151 7.07 1.87 25.27
CA LYS A 151 7.13 3.21 24.66
C LYS A 151 6.05 3.43 23.60
N PHE A 152 5.64 2.37 22.89
CA PHE A 152 4.64 2.43 21.83
C PHE A 152 3.25 1.91 22.21
N ALA A 153 3.05 1.55 23.48
CA ALA A 153 1.76 1.05 23.97
C ALA A 153 0.59 2.03 23.75
N GLU A 154 0.89 3.32 23.77
CA GLU A 154 -0.11 4.40 23.70
C GLU A 154 -0.18 5.07 22.31
N ILE A 155 0.32 4.44 21.23
CA ILE A 155 0.13 5.00 19.89
C ILE A 155 -1.35 5.08 19.53
N GLY A 156 -1.76 6.14 18.84
CA GLY A 156 -3.14 6.34 18.39
C GLY A 156 -3.42 5.70 17.04
N CYS A 157 -2.41 5.55 16.21
CA CYS A 157 -2.58 4.91 14.91
C CYS A 157 -1.28 4.27 14.40
N ALA A 158 -1.46 3.30 13.51
CA ALA A 158 -0.46 2.72 12.63
C ALA A 158 -1.11 2.61 11.25
N TRP A 159 -1.01 3.67 10.43
CA TRP A 159 -1.73 3.79 9.17
C TRP A 159 -0.81 3.78 7.96
N ALA A 160 -1.38 3.37 6.83
CA ALA A 160 -0.76 3.45 5.52
C ALA A 160 0.70 2.94 5.54
N PRO A 161 0.92 1.67 5.88
CA PRO A 161 2.26 1.10 5.87
C PRO A 161 2.73 0.91 4.43
N GLU A 162 3.93 1.37 4.16
CA GLU A 162 4.61 1.12 2.91
C GLU A 162 5.93 0.38 3.12
N THR A 163 6.46 -0.21 2.05
CA THR A 163 7.63 -1.07 2.13
C THR A 163 8.63 -0.65 1.06
N ILE A 164 9.90 -0.53 1.45
CA ILE A 164 11.02 -0.32 0.54
C ILE A 164 12.25 -1.09 1.05
N TYR A 165 13.14 -1.49 0.16
CA TYR A 165 14.42 -2.09 0.54
C TYR A 165 15.46 -1.01 0.82
N ASP A 166 16.05 -1.03 2.01
CA ASP A 166 17.20 -0.20 2.37
C ASP A 166 18.50 -0.91 1.94
N PRO A 167 19.20 -0.39 0.92
CA PRO A 167 20.40 -1.03 0.40
C PRO A 167 21.61 -0.93 1.35
N ILE A 168 21.58 0.02 2.31
CA ILE A 168 22.65 0.21 3.28
C ILE A 168 22.46 -0.75 4.46
N ALA A 169 21.26 -0.79 5.02
CA ALA A 169 20.91 -1.75 6.08
C ALA A 169 20.77 -3.18 5.55
N LYS A 170 20.58 -3.35 4.24
CA LYS A 170 20.29 -4.63 3.55
C LYS A 170 19.05 -5.31 4.12
N LYS A 171 18.02 -4.54 4.41
CA LYS A 171 16.76 -4.98 5.01
C LYS A 171 15.56 -4.33 4.34
N LEU A 172 14.42 -4.97 4.47
CA LEU A 172 13.13 -4.35 4.17
C LEU A 172 12.80 -3.37 5.29
N MET A 173 12.46 -2.16 4.89
CA MET A 173 12.01 -1.08 5.74
C MET A 173 10.51 -0.90 5.54
N ILE A 174 9.73 -1.01 6.61
CA ILE A 174 8.34 -0.55 6.63
C ILE A 174 8.31 0.85 7.20
N TYR A 175 7.58 1.75 6.56
CA TYR A 175 7.34 3.09 7.06
C TYR A 175 5.85 3.41 6.99
N LEU A 176 5.37 4.24 7.91
CA LEU A 176 3.94 4.43 8.14
C LEU A 176 3.65 5.70 8.89
N THR A 177 2.40 6.11 8.89
CA THR A 177 1.88 7.19 9.74
C THR A 177 1.62 6.68 11.15
N MET A 178 2.17 7.36 12.14
CA MET A 178 1.92 7.12 13.56
C MET A 178 1.69 8.42 14.31
N ARG A 179 0.97 8.33 15.45
CA ARG A 179 0.85 9.37 16.47
C ARG A 179 0.83 8.77 17.86
N TYR A 180 1.23 9.52 18.86
CA TYR A 180 1.00 9.19 20.25
C TYR A 180 -0.41 9.64 20.65
N LYS A 181 -1.22 8.77 21.22
CA LYS A 181 -2.64 9.04 21.53
C LYS A 181 -3.33 9.78 20.37
N ASN A 182 -3.97 10.92 20.63
CA ASN A 182 -4.60 11.78 19.64
C ASN A 182 -3.75 13.04 19.31
N GLU A 183 -2.42 12.88 19.32
CA GLU A 183 -1.51 13.95 19.00
C GLU A 183 -1.26 14.05 17.48
N ARG A 184 -0.24 14.82 17.12
CA ARG A 184 0.20 15.09 15.75
C ARG A 184 0.68 13.82 15.04
N ASN A 185 0.21 13.57 13.84
CA ASN A 185 0.73 12.50 12.97
C ASN A 185 2.13 12.85 12.46
N ARG A 186 2.98 11.82 12.38
CA ARG A 186 4.33 11.84 11.82
C ARG A 186 4.58 10.55 11.06
N LEU A 187 5.57 10.54 10.19
CA LEU A 187 6.03 9.31 9.53
C LEU A 187 7.14 8.67 10.36
N TYR A 188 7.02 7.37 10.59
CA TYR A 188 8.01 6.54 11.28
C TYR A 188 8.43 5.40 10.39
N TYR A 189 9.62 4.83 10.64
CA TYR A 189 10.08 3.63 9.96
C TYR A 189 10.60 2.59 10.95
N MET A 190 10.63 1.34 10.50
CA MET A 190 11.19 0.19 11.22
C MET A 190 11.64 -0.86 10.22
N TYR A 191 12.56 -1.73 10.63
CA TYR A 191 12.99 -2.85 9.81
C TYR A 191 12.22 -4.11 10.16
N VAL A 192 12.02 -4.96 9.15
CA VAL A 192 11.30 -6.22 9.24
C VAL A 192 12.21 -7.35 8.79
N ASN A 193 11.98 -8.57 9.30
CA ASN A 193 12.74 -9.75 8.92
C ASN A 193 12.42 -10.20 7.48
N ASP A 194 13.27 -11.09 6.93
CA ASP A 194 13.15 -11.59 5.55
C ASP A 194 11.86 -12.37 5.28
N ASP A 195 11.25 -12.98 6.30
CA ASP A 195 9.98 -13.69 6.18
C ASP A 195 8.76 -12.75 6.17
N PHE A 196 8.98 -11.46 6.44
CA PHE A 196 7.97 -10.41 6.48
C PHE A 196 6.84 -10.68 7.49
N ASP A 197 7.20 -11.23 8.64
CA ASP A 197 6.26 -11.64 9.69
C ASP A 197 6.60 -11.09 11.08
N LYS A 198 7.74 -10.38 11.20
CA LYS A 198 8.22 -9.82 12.46
C LYS A 198 8.95 -8.50 12.27
N ILE A 199 8.54 -7.50 13.04
CA ILE A 199 9.28 -6.23 13.17
C ILE A 199 10.52 -6.49 14.05
N GLU A 200 11.69 -6.05 13.59
CA GLU A 200 12.96 -6.30 14.27
C GLU A 200 13.49 -5.09 15.04
N THR A 201 13.00 -3.90 14.73
CA THR A 201 13.43 -2.66 15.39
C THR A 201 12.24 -1.87 15.92
N GLU A 202 12.47 -1.07 16.95
CA GLU A 202 11.47 -0.08 17.36
C GLU A 202 11.25 0.96 16.26
N PRO A 203 10.03 1.54 16.15
CA PRO A 203 9.77 2.67 15.27
C PRO A 203 10.69 3.86 15.53
N GLN A 204 11.28 4.39 14.48
CA GLN A 204 12.12 5.58 14.49
C GLN A 204 11.47 6.67 13.64
N LEU A 205 11.66 7.93 14.02
CA LEU A 205 11.12 9.06 13.26
C LEU A 205 11.77 9.09 11.87
N LEU A 206 10.94 9.02 10.83
CA LEU A 206 11.36 9.15 9.44
C LEU A 206 11.24 10.61 8.97
N PHE A 207 10.07 11.19 9.16
CA PHE A 207 9.77 12.55 8.72
C PHE A 207 8.71 13.20 9.61
N GLU A 208 8.94 14.45 9.94
CA GLU A 208 7.98 15.34 10.59
C GLU A 208 7.79 16.57 9.72
N TYR A 209 6.54 16.90 9.43
CA TYR A 209 6.25 18.10 8.65
C TYR A 209 6.74 19.36 9.40
N PRO A 210 7.56 20.21 8.79
CA PRO A 210 8.32 21.23 9.53
C PRO A 210 7.47 22.43 9.99
N ILE A 211 6.22 22.53 9.55
CA ILE A 211 5.32 23.62 9.98
C ILE A 211 4.66 23.23 11.31
N GLU A 212 4.76 24.11 12.28
CA GLU A 212 4.18 23.94 13.61
C GLU A 212 2.67 23.70 13.53
N ASN A 213 2.17 22.76 14.34
CA ASN A 213 0.74 22.38 14.39
C ASN A 213 0.16 21.85 13.08
N LYS A 214 0.99 21.55 12.09
CA LYS A 214 0.59 20.84 10.85
C LYS A 214 1.09 19.42 10.88
N THR A 215 0.52 18.56 10.07
CA THR A 215 0.79 17.12 10.09
C THR A 215 1.06 16.58 8.69
N ALA A 216 1.82 15.49 8.61
CA ALA A 216 2.00 14.70 7.41
C ALA A 216 1.51 13.28 7.66
N ILE A 217 0.89 12.67 6.65
CA ILE A 217 0.46 11.27 6.62
C ILE A 217 0.82 10.65 5.27
N ASP A 218 0.66 9.34 5.15
CA ASP A 218 0.68 8.57 3.90
C ASP A 218 1.93 8.88 3.06
N GLY A 219 3.10 8.47 3.54
CA GLY A 219 4.35 8.70 2.82
C GLY A 219 4.63 7.61 1.81
N ASP A 220 5.06 7.94 0.58
CA ASP A 220 5.64 7.01 -0.40
C ASP A 220 7.06 7.43 -0.76
N ILE A 221 8.02 6.49 -0.72
CA ILE A 221 9.43 6.73 -1.03
C ILE A 221 9.81 6.02 -2.32
N CYS A 222 10.33 6.78 -3.29
CA CYS A 222 11.02 6.21 -4.43
C CYS A 222 12.47 6.72 -4.54
N TYR A 223 13.33 5.95 -5.20
CA TYR A 223 14.70 6.37 -5.55
C TYR A 223 14.78 6.64 -7.04
N ALA A 224 15.09 7.86 -7.39
CA ALA A 224 15.24 8.30 -8.78
C ALA A 224 16.26 9.43 -8.86
N GLN A 225 16.95 9.54 -10.00
CA GLN A 225 17.89 10.63 -10.30
C GLN A 225 18.94 10.88 -9.20
N GLY A 226 19.37 9.80 -8.54
CA GLY A 226 20.41 9.87 -7.50
C GLY A 226 19.94 10.33 -6.12
N LYS A 227 18.63 10.50 -5.91
CA LYS A 227 18.02 10.92 -4.63
C LYS A 227 16.84 10.06 -4.25
N TYR A 228 16.51 10.06 -2.97
CA TYR A 228 15.22 9.59 -2.48
C TYR A 228 14.21 10.73 -2.52
N HIS A 229 13.01 10.43 -3.01
CA HIS A 229 11.86 11.33 -3.06
C HIS A 229 10.80 10.74 -2.15
N LEU A 230 10.36 11.50 -1.15
CA LEU A 230 9.24 11.17 -0.27
C LEU A 230 8.07 12.05 -0.67
N PHE A 231 7.02 11.43 -1.21
CA PHE A 231 5.72 12.07 -1.41
C PHE A 231 4.88 11.81 -0.17
N TYR A 232 4.13 12.80 0.27
CA TYR A 232 3.32 12.69 1.47
C TYR A 232 2.13 13.65 1.42
N VAL A 233 1.11 13.35 2.20
CA VAL A 233 -0.03 14.27 2.37
C VAL A 233 0.31 15.30 3.43
N ALA A 234 0.23 16.58 3.08
CA ALA A 234 0.35 17.68 4.02
C ALA A 234 -1.03 18.23 4.41
N HIS A 235 -1.29 18.33 5.71
CA HIS A 235 -2.47 19.00 6.25
C HIS A 235 -2.15 20.47 6.55
N ASP A 236 -1.84 21.22 5.49
CA ASP A 236 -1.46 22.63 5.55
C ASP A 236 -2.42 23.50 4.70
N GLY A 237 -3.68 23.40 4.97
CA GLY A 237 -4.81 23.91 4.18
C GLY A 237 -5.73 22.76 3.77
N THR A 238 -6.22 22.75 2.52
CA THR A 238 -6.81 21.57 1.92
C THR A 238 -5.74 20.47 1.85
N PRO A 239 -5.99 19.26 2.39
CA PRO A 239 -5.03 18.18 2.29
C PRO A 239 -4.64 17.87 0.85
N GLY A 240 -3.36 17.77 0.58
CA GLY A 240 -2.81 17.52 -0.76
C GLY A 240 -1.38 16.98 -0.70
N ILE A 241 -0.80 16.74 -1.86
CA ILE A 241 0.48 16.06 -2.01
C ILE A 241 1.62 17.06 -2.04
N LYS A 242 2.62 16.82 -1.21
CA LYS A 242 3.91 17.50 -1.21
C LYS A 242 5.05 16.51 -1.33
N GLN A 243 6.25 17.03 -1.54
CA GLN A 243 7.47 16.26 -1.72
C GLN A 243 8.55 16.71 -0.73
N ALA A 244 9.34 15.76 -0.27
CA ALA A 244 10.63 16.00 0.36
C ALA A 244 11.70 15.15 -0.34
N THR A 245 12.96 15.60 -0.31
CA THR A 245 14.08 14.86 -0.92
C THR A 245 15.19 14.61 0.09
N SER A 246 15.94 13.53 -0.11
CA SER A 246 17.11 13.21 0.71
C SER A 246 18.14 12.36 -0.05
N ASP A 247 19.39 12.42 0.37
CA ASP A 247 20.44 11.50 -0.06
C ASP A 247 20.41 10.18 0.76
N LYS A 248 19.58 10.11 1.81
CA LYS A 248 19.43 8.95 2.69
C LYS A 248 17.98 8.51 2.76
N ILE A 249 17.75 7.21 2.72
CA ILE A 249 16.39 6.64 2.71
C ILE A 249 15.60 6.93 4.00
N ASN A 250 16.26 7.09 5.12
CA ASN A 250 15.65 7.14 6.45
C ASN A 250 15.97 8.40 7.26
N ALA A 251 16.60 9.42 6.65
CA ALA A 251 16.97 10.65 7.35
C ALA A 251 17.29 11.78 6.38
N GLY A 252 17.42 13.01 6.91
CA GLY A 252 17.94 14.17 6.16
C GLY A 252 16.97 14.75 5.14
N TRP A 253 15.70 14.51 5.31
CA TRP A 253 14.65 14.98 4.41
C TRP A 253 14.54 16.50 4.37
N GLN A 254 14.60 17.05 3.18
CA GLN A 254 14.39 18.46 2.89
C GLN A 254 13.05 18.63 2.19
N TYR A 255 12.06 19.26 2.84
CA TYR A 255 10.74 19.42 2.29
C TYR A 255 10.69 20.51 1.21
N ASN A 256 9.85 20.28 0.20
CA ASN A 256 9.46 21.30 -0.77
C ASN A 256 8.12 21.92 -0.33
N PRO A 257 8.02 23.25 -0.19
CA PRO A 257 6.76 23.90 0.20
C PRO A 257 5.70 23.88 -0.90
N ALA A 258 6.06 23.63 -2.16
CA ALA A 258 5.12 23.58 -3.27
C ALA A 258 4.17 22.39 -3.16
N TRP A 259 2.94 22.57 -3.58
CA TRP A 259 1.98 21.50 -3.84
C TRP A 259 2.36 20.81 -5.15
N ILE A 260 2.23 19.49 -5.20
CA ILE A 260 2.42 18.71 -6.41
C ILE A 260 1.08 18.58 -7.14
N ASP A 261 0.03 18.11 -6.45
CA ASP A 261 -1.28 17.97 -7.05
C ASP A 261 -1.95 19.34 -7.26
N GLU A 262 -2.71 19.44 -8.36
CA GLU A 262 -3.52 20.61 -8.70
C GLU A 262 -5.02 20.39 -8.41
N GLU A 263 -5.33 19.39 -7.57
CA GLU A 263 -6.72 19.04 -7.29
C GLU A 263 -7.39 20.09 -6.42
N PRO A 264 -8.63 20.50 -6.77
CA PRO A 264 -9.36 21.51 -5.98
C PRO A 264 -9.92 20.95 -4.66
N THR A 265 -9.85 19.64 -4.46
CA THR A 265 -10.40 18.93 -3.30
C THR A 265 -9.31 18.08 -2.64
N ALA A 266 -9.57 17.67 -1.40
CA ALA A 266 -8.59 16.93 -0.61
C ALA A 266 -8.12 15.64 -1.26
N CYS A 267 -6.80 15.44 -1.25
CA CYS A 267 -6.11 14.25 -1.73
C CYS A 267 -5.34 13.56 -0.61
N GLU A 268 -5.14 12.26 -0.75
CA GLU A 268 -4.35 11.42 0.16
C GLU A 268 -3.62 10.32 -0.62
N ALA A 269 -2.82 9.51 0.07
CA ALA A 269 -2.27 8.27 -0.45
C ALA A 269 -1.43 8.42 -1.75
N PRO A 270 -0.40 9.28 -1.78
CA PRO A 270 0.50 9.31 -2.92
C PRO A 270 1.22 7.98 -3.08
N THR A 271 1.38 7.51 -4.32
CA THR A 271 2.27 6.40 -4.67
C THR A 271 2.91 6.64 -6.02
N VAL A 272 4.16 6.22 -6.19
CA VAL A 272 4.94 6.48 -7.40
C VAL A 272 5.48 5.20 -8.02
N TRP A 273 5.28 5.02 -9.32
CA TRP A 273 5.93 3.93 -10.05
C TRP A 273 6.53 4.40 -11.36
N LYS A 274 7.60 3.72 -11.82
CA LYS A 274 8.24 4.00 -13.10
C LYS A 274 7.42 3.38 -14.25
N ARG A 275 7.35 4.03 -15.40
CA ARG A 275 6.82 3.42 -16.62
C ARG A 275 7.81 2.40 -17.17
N ILE A 276 7.32 1.25 -17.60
CA ILE A 276 8.15 0.20 -18.20
C ILE A 276 8.71 0.69 -19.53
N GLY A 277 10.04 0.70 -19.65
CA GLY A 277 10.75 1.08 -20.87
C GLY A 277 10.84 2.58 -21.12
N GLU A 278 10.39 3.42 -20.19
CA GLU A 278 10.44 4.87 -20.29
C GLU A 278 11.17 5.47 -19.09
N ASP A 279 11.77 6.63 -19.28
CA ASP A 279 12.36 7.41 -18.17
C ASP A 279 11.35 8.41 -17.61
N LYS A 280 10.23 7.86 -17.15
CA LYS A 280 9.09 8.57 -16.62
C LYS A 280 8.51 7.85 -15.42
N TRP A 281 7.94 8.61 -14.52
CA TRP A 281 7.26 8.12 -13.32
C TRP A 281 5.82 8.66 -13.29
N VAL A 282 4.93 7.84 -12.77
CA VAL A 282 3.54 8.23 -12.52
C VAL A 282 3.35 8.37 -11.03
N LEU A 283 2.87 9.52 -10.60
CA LEU A 283 2.34 9.78 -9.28
C LEU A 283 0.83 9.52 -9.32
N MET A 284 0.34 8.63 -8.48
CA MET A 284 -1.08 8.39 -8.24
C MET A 284 -1.43 8.86 -6.84
N TYR A 285 -2.64 9.37 -6.65
CA TYR A 285 -3.17 9.75 -5.35
C TYR A 285 -4.69 9.52 -5.30
N ASP A 286 -5.24 9.38 -4.08
CA ASP A 286 -6.67 9.24 -3.84
C ASP A 286 -7.31 10.61 -3.64
N ASN A 287 -8.17 11.02 -4.56
CA ASN A 287 -8.95 12.25 -4.43
C ASN A 287 -10.22 11.99 -3.62
N TYR A 288 -10.07 11.88 -2.29
CA TYR A 288 -11.13 11.53 -1.35
C TYR A 288 -12.08 12.70 -1.04
N GLY A 289 -11.68 13.93 -1.29
CA GLY A 289 -12.53 15.12 -1.08
C GLY A 289 -13.70 15.23 -2.05
N ARG A 290 -13.81 14.34 -3.04
CA ARG A 290 -14.89 14.28 -4.02
C ARG A 290 -16.09 13.48 -3.49
N LYS A 291 -17.30 13.81 -4.00
CA LYS A 291 -18.51 13.03 -3.70
C LYS A 291 -18.38 11.56 -4.13
N VAL A 292 -17.76 11.32 -5.27
CA VAL A 292 -17.38 9.99 -5.75
C VAL A 292 -15.87 9.95 -5.76
N HIS A 293 -15.29 9.13 -4.88
CA HIS A 293 -13.84 8.97 -4.77
C HIS A 293 -13.25 8.45 -6.08
N ASN A 294 -12.06 8.89 -6.44
CA ASN A 294 -11.35 8.46 -7.62
C ASN A 294 -9.85 8.65 -7.45
N PHE A 295 -9.05 7.92 -8.19
CA PHE A 295 -7.62 8.21 -8.27
C PHE A 295 -7.34 9.32 -9.27
N GLY A 296 -6.47 10.25 -8.88
CA GLY A 296 -5.82 11.21 -9.76
C GLY A 296 -4.42 10.75 -10.13
N PHE A 297 -3.92 11.22 -11.28
CA PHE A 297 -2.64 10.78 -11.82
C PHE A 297 -1.88 11.94 -12.45
N GLU A 298 -0.58 11.95 -12.20
CA GLU A 298 0.35 12.86 -12.83
C GLU A 298 1.58 12.10 -13.34
N GLU A 299 2.29 12.66 -14.33
CA GLU A 299 3.50 12.09 -14.88
C GLU A 299 4.65 13.09 -14.77
N THR A 300 5.83 12.60 -14.38
CA THR A 300 7.05 13.39 -14.33
C THR A 300 8.23 12.63 -14.95
N SER A 301 9.21 13.39 -15.45
CA SER A 301 10.52 12.86 -15.86
C SER A 301 11.68 13.47 -15.07
N ASP A 302 11.41 14.48 -14.23
CA ASP A 302 12.45 15.23 -13.51
C ASP A 302 12.14 15.42 -12.01
N PHE A 303 10.96 14.99 -11.52
CA PHE A 303 10.50 15.18 -10.15
C PHE A 303 10.36 16.66 -9.71
N GLU A 304 10.37 17.56 -10.69
CA GLU A 304 10.15 19.00 -10.48
C GLU A 304 8.87 19.45 -11.20
N HIS A 305 8.60 18.90 -12.39
CA HIS A 305 7.44 19.24 -13.21
C HIS A 305 6.54 18.01 -13.34
N PHE A 306 5.29 18.19 -12.95
CA PHE A 306 4.26 17.14 -12.99
C PHE A 306 3.19 17.51 -14.00
N LYS A 307 2.89 16.59 -14.92
CA LYS A 307 1.87 16.73 -15.94
C LYS A 307 0.65 15.91 -15.61
N GLN A 308 -0.51 16.53 -15.54
CA GLN A 308 -1.79 15.87 -15.34
C GLN A 308 -2.07 14.79 -16.38
N LEU A 309 -2.42 13.60 -15.94
CA LEU A 309 -2.93 12.50 -16.74
C LEU A 309 -4.46 12.31 -16.57
N GLY A 310 -5.08 13.13 -15.74
CA GLY A 310 -6.49 13.04 -15.37
C GLY A 310 -6.77 12.01 -14.27
N ARG A 311 -8.04 11.64 -14.15
CA ARG A 311 -8.52 10.62 -13.21
C ARG A 311 -9.03 9.42 -13.98
N PHE A 312 -9.27 8.31 -13.29
CA PHE A 312 -9.90 7.16 -13.97
C PHE A 312 -11.23 7.57 -14.60
N ASN A 313 -11.30 7.41 -15.92
CA ASN A 313 -12.47 7.70 -16.77
C ASN A 313 -12.90 9.19 -16.77
N GLU A 314 -12.04 10.10 -16.33
CA GLU A 314 -12.32 11.53 -16.27
C GLU A 314 -11.11 12.36 -16.71
N GLY A 315 -11.27 13.15 -17.76
CA GLY A 315 -10.39 14.26 -18.13
C GLY A 315 -8.98 13.90 -18.59
N GLY A 316 -8.70 12.63 -18.94
CA GLY A 316 -7.35 12.25 -19.33
C GLY A 316 -7.24 10.89 -19.99
N VAL A 317 -6.09 10.26 -19.79
CA VAL A 317 -5.69 9.00 -20.47
C VAL A 317 -5.78 7.77 -19.54
N MET A 318 -6.20 7.94 -18.29
CA MET A 318 -6.29 6.86 -17.32
C MET A 318 -7.69 6.25 -17.29
N PHE A 319 -7.78 4.93 -17.39
CA PHE A 319 -9.05 4.21 -17.47
C PHE A 319 -9.11 3.03 -16.50
N SER A 320 -10.21 2.93 -15.77
CA SER A 320 -10.65 1.71 -15.09
C SER A 320 -11.75 1.04 -15.90
N THR A 321 -11.62 -0.27 -16.18
CA THR A 321 -12.55 -0.97 -17.07
C THR A 321 -13.81 -1.46 -16.37
N ASN A 322 -13.67 -1.96 -15.14
CA ASN A 322 -14.74 -2.67 -14.43
C ASN A 322 -14.81 -2.36 -12.93
N PHE A 323 -14.12 -1.33 -12.45
CA PHE A 323 -14.18 -0.92 -11.05
C PHE A 323 -14.34 0.59 -10.90
N THR A 324 -14.81 1.03 -9.76
CA THR A 324 -15.01 2.43 -9.39
C THR A 324 -14.66 2.63 -7.92
N GLN A 325 -14.44 3.87 -7.53
CA GLN A 325 -14.20 4.27 -6.14
C GLN A 325 -13.05 3.50 -5.46
N PRO A 326 -11.91 3.33 -6.15
CA PRO A 326 -10.72 2.79 -5.50
C PRO A 326 -10.26 3.78 -4.43
N LYS A 327 -9.67 3.24 -3.37
CA LYS A 327 -9.06 4.02 -2.30
C LYS A 327 -7.66 3.50 -2.01
N HIS A 328 -6.76 4.42 -1.78
CA HIS A 328 -5.39 4.20 -1.36
C HIS A 328 -4.78 2.93 -1.99
N GLY A 329 -3.87 3.06 -2.91
CA GLY A 329 -3.31 1.93 -3.64
C GLY A 329 -1.85 2.09 -3.97
N ALA A 330 -1.26 1.03 -4.49
CA ALA A 330 0.12 1.00 -4.97
C ALA A 330 0.25 0.17 -6.24
N VAL A 331 1.31 0.40 -7.02
CA VAL A 331 1.54 -0.29 -8.29
C VAL A 331 2.91 -0.97 -8.30
N VAL A 332 2.94 -2.22 -8.75
CA VAL A 332 4.17 -2.99 -8.95
C VAL A 332 4.24 -3.56 -10.36
N HIS A 333 5.48 -3.75 -10.85
CA HIS A 333 5.71 -4.30 -12.18
C HIS A 333 5.69 -5.83 -12.19
N LEU A 334 5.15 -6.40 -13.26
CA LEU A 334 5.08 -7.85 -13.49
C LEU A 334 5.82 -8.27 -14.75
N THR A 335 6.45 -9.43 -14.68
CA THR A 335 6.88 -10.15 -15.89
C THR A 335 5.66 -10.74 -16.61
N LYS A 336 5.79 -11.02 -17.89
CA LYS A 336 4.74 -11.66 -18.69
C LYS A 336 4.25 -12.98 -18.10
N LYS A 337 5.18 -13.75 -17.49
CA LYS A 337 4.84 -15.04 -16.86
C LYS A 337 3.96 -14.85 -15.62
N GLU A 338 4.32 -13.91 -14.77
CA GLU A 338 3.57 -13.56 -13.56
C GLU A 338 2.18 -13.01 -13.92
N ALA A 339 2.13 -12.04 -14.83
CA ALA A 339 0.88 -11.43 -15.28
C ALA A 339 -0.09 -12.45 -15.87
N LYS A 340 0.39 -13.36 -16.74
CA LYS A 340 -0.44 -14.43 -17.31
C LYS A 340 -0.93 -15.43 -16.26
N LYS A 341 -0.06 -15.80 -15.30
CA LYS A 341 -0.42 -16.71 -14.22
C LYS A 341 -1.51 -16.11 -13.34
N LEU A 342 -1.33 -14.85 -12.94
CA LEU A 342 -2.28 -14.13 -12.10
C LEU A 342 -3.62 -13.89 -12.81
N ALA A 343 -3.59 -13.45 -14.08
CA ALA A 343 -4.80 -13.28 -14.89
C ALA A 343 -5.60 -14.60 -15.01
N LYS A 344 -4.90 -15.70 -15.30
CA LYS A 344 -5.53 -17.04 -15.37
C LYS A 344 -6.20 -17.45 -14.05
N GLN A 345 -5.54 -17.19 -12.93
CA GLN A 345 -6.06 -17.50 -11.58
C GLN A 345 -7.44 -16.86 -11.36
N TRP A 346 -7.62 -15.64 -11.86
CA TRP A 346 -8.83 -14.85 -11.65
C TRP A 346 -9.75 -14.77 -12.88
N GLY A 347 -9.60 -15.68 -13.85
CA GLY A 347 -10.47 -15.76 -15.01
C GLY A 347 -10.32 -14.62 -16.03
N LEU A 348 -9.26 -13.80 -15.91
CA LEU A 348 -8.98 -12.69 -16.83
C LEU A 348 -8.15 -13.16 -18.03
N ASP A 349 -8.56 -12.78 -19.24
CA ASP A 349 -7.76 -13.04 -20.43
C ASP A 349 -6.69 -11.95 -20.59
N TYR A 350 -5.44 -12.27 -20.22
CA TYR A 350 -4.30 -11.37 -20.36
C TYR A 350 -4.15 -10.75 -21.76
N ASN A 351 -4.52 -11.49 -22.82
CA ASN A 351 -4.33 -11.01 -24.18
C ASN A 351 -5.37 -9.97 -24.60
N LYS A 352 -6.47 -9.87 -23.89
CA LYS A 352 -7.54 -8.87 -24.11
C LYS A 352 -7.29 -7.56 -23.36
N LEU A 353 -6.33 -7.52 -22.45
CA LEU A 353 -5.92 -6.26 -21.82
C LEU A 353 -5.35 -5.32 -22.88
N ALA A 354 -5.63 -4.02 -22.79
CA ALA A 354 -5.07 -2.97 -23.64
C ALA A 354 -3.54 -3.03 -23.65
N LYS A 355 -2.95 -2.66 -24.80
CA LYS A 355 -1.49 -2.68 -25.03
C LYS A 355 -0.97 -1.26 -25.13
#